data_f392b546275ca1047e184270e020907c
#
_entry.id   f392b546275ca1047e184270e020907c
#
_cell.length_a   1.000
_cell.length_b   1.000
_cell.length_c   1.000
_cell.angle_alpha   90.00
_cell.angle_beta   90.00
_cell.angle_gamma   90.00
#
_symmetry.space_group_name_H-M   'P 1'
#
loop_
_entity.id
_entity.type
_entity.pdbx_description
1 polymer ?
#
loop_
_entity_poly.entity_id
_entity_poly.type
_entity_poly.pdbx_seq_one_letter_code
_entity_poly.pdbx_strand_id
1 'polypeptide(L)'
;LSFALEDETQNIQCSLRPPSGSGPLHPALDGLMNDDVVGVSGHFLLGERSPLFMISNIHLPPMRQHSKATAGEDQAVSAAFLSDVHVGSKTFLGPQWEKMIQWFNTDPLARTVKYFVLSGDGVDGVGIYPGQERHLAITDLFAQYGELARLLEGLPDWVDVVILPGNHDAVRPAEPQPTFEKDIQQDYNTTTFVGNPCDFSLHGVRVLAYHGKSIDDFVAGL
;
A
#
# COMPACT_ATOMS: atom_id res chain seq x y z
N LEU A 1 -29.47 12.60 3.12
CA LEU A 1 -28.13 12.13 3.47
C LEU A 1 -27.16 13.27 3.25
N SER A 2 -26.25 13.52 4.19
CA SER A 2 -25.18 14.50 4.07
C SER A 2 -23.84 13.83 4.35
N PHE A 3 -22.80 14.20 3.62
CA PHE A 3 -21.44 13.72 3.76
C PHE A 3 -20.45 14.76 3.23
N ALA A 4 -19.17 14.58 3.52
CA ALA A 4 -18.12 15.42 2.98
C ALA A 4 -17.45 14.72 1.81
N LEU A 5 -17.10 15.47 0.78
CA LEU A 5 -16.15 15.06 -0.24
C LEU A 5 -14.89 15.89 -0.08
N GLU A 6 -13.75 15.25 -0.25
CA GLU A 6 -12.45 15.94 -0.28
C GLU A 6 -11.63 15.55 -1.50
N ASP A 7 -10.81 16.45 -1.94
CA ASP A 7 -9.76 16.23 -2.92
C ASP A 7 -8.45 16.84 -2.42
N GLU A 8 -7.42 16.85 -3.26
CA GLU A 8 -6.11 17.41 -2.92
C GLU A 8 -6.15 18.91 -2.59
N THR A 9 -7.24 19.60 -2.90
CA THR A 9 -7.34 21.07 -2.78
C THR A 9 -8.19 21.51 -1.61
N GLN A 10 -9.30 20.82 -1.36
CA GLN A 10 -10.28 21.20 -0.33
C GLN A 10 -11.29 20.10 0.00
N ASN A 11 -12.07 20.37 1.02
CA ASN A 11 -13.19 19.54 1.43
C ASN A 11 -14.50 20.32 1.27
N ILE A 12 -15.56 19.65 0.87
CA ILE A 12 -16.86 20.28 0.64
C ILE A 12 -17.99 19.44 1.26
N GLN A 13 -18.92 20.15 1.91
CA GLN A 13 -20.13 19.51 2.42
C GLN A 13 -21.12 19.26 1.28
N CYS A 14 -21.60 18.03 1.21
CA CYS A 14 -22.52 17.56 0.19
C CYS A 14 -23.83 17.10 0.79
N SER A 15 -24.91 17.27 0.05
CA SER A 15 -26.20 16.71 0.38
C SER A 15 -26.82 16.02 -0.83
N LEU A 16 -27.29 14.80 -0.61
CA LEU A 16 -28.08 14.07 -1.58
C LEU A 16 -29.53 14.04 -1.07
N ARG A 17 -30.44 14.66 -1.78
CA ARG A 17 -31.89 14.58 -1.51
C ARG A 17 -32.53 13.68 -2.54
N PRO A 18 -33.46 12.80 -2.14
CA PRO A 18 -34.28 12.10 -3.12
C PRO A 18 -35.10 13.11 -3.91
N PRO A 19 -35.31 12.89 -5.21
CA PRO A 19 -35.98 13.85 -6.11
C PRO A 19 -37.39 14.29 -5.67
N SER A 20 -38.00 13.55 -4.76
CA SER A 20 -39.40 13.79 -4.31
C SER A 20 -39.57 13.83 -2.78
N GLY A 21 -38.51 14.03 -2.00
CA GLY A 21 -38.59 14.19 -0.53
C GLY A 21 -38.94 12.95 0.29
N SER A 22 -39.41 11.86 -0.31
CA SER A 22 -39.84 10.62 0.35
C SER A 22 -39.61 9.35 -0.48
N GLY A 23 -38.73 9.41 -1.49
CA GLY A 23 -38.36 8.26 -2.34
C GLY A 23 -37.21 7.42 -1.76
N PRO A 24 -36.96 6.23 -2.34
CA PRO A 24 -35.78 5.44 -1.99
C PRO A 24 -34.48 6.22 -2.24
N LEU A 25 -33.46 5.96 -1.44
CA LEU A 25 -32.11 6.51 -1.63
C LEU A 25 -31.60 6.22 -3.06
N HIS A 26 -30.72 7.08 -3.56
CA HIS A 26 -30.17 6.89 -4.90
C HIS A 26 -29.46 5.50 -4.97
N PRO A 27 -29.74 4.68 -6.02
CA PRO A 27 -29.20 3.31 -6.09
C PRO A 27 -27.66 3.24 -5.99
N ALA A 28 -26.95 4.30 -6.42
CA ALA A 28 -25.50 4.37 -6.29
C ALA A 28 -24.97 4.54 -4.86
N LEU A 29 -25.86 4.75 -3.88
CA LEU A 29 -25.48 4.76 -2.46
C LEU A 29 -25.42 3.37 -1.86
N ASP A 30 -26.07 2.40 -2.51
CA ASP A 30 -26.03 1.02 -2.07
C ASP A 30 -24.63 0.45 -2.36
N GLY A 31 -23.88 0.21 -1.29
CA GLY A 31 -22.48 -0.27 -1.38
C GLY A 31 -21.39 0.79 -1.39
N LEU A 32 -21.72 2.10 -1.26
CA LEU A 32 -20.68 3.11 -1.01
C LEU A 32 -20.21 3.06 0.45
N MET A 33 -18.90 3.11 0.60
CA MET A 33 -18.23 3.19 1.89
C MET A 33 -17.50 4.53 2.06
N ASN A 34 -17.11 4.84 3.29
CA ASN A 34 -16.17 5.94 3.53
C ASN A 34 -14.88 5.67 2.76
N ASP A 35 -14.26 6.75 2.29
CA ASP A 35 -13.01 6.75 1.52
C ASP A 35 -13.10 6.19 0.10
N ASP A 36 -14.30 5.84 -0.39
CA ASP A 36 -14.51 5.54 -1.80
C ASP A 36 -14.25 6.76 -2.68
N VAL A 37 -13.53 6.56 -3.79
CA VAL A 37 -13.31 7.57 -4.80
C VAL A 37 -14.52 7.62 -5.73
N VAL A 38 -15.20 8.76 -5.78
CA VAL A 38 -16.40 8.94 -6.60
C VAL A 38 -16.36 10.25 -7.38
N GLY A 39 -16.96 10.24 -8.55
CA GLY A 39 -17.31 11.47 -9.26
C GLY A 39 -18.74 11.89 -8.89
N VAL A 40 -18.98 13.18 -8.73
CA VAL A 40 -20.33 13.69 -8.46
C VAL A 40 -20.74 14.78 -9.45
N SER A 41 -22.01 14.78 -9.82
CA SER A 41 -22.63 15.87 -10.58
C SER A 41 -23.72 16.52 -9.73
N GLY A 42 -23.80 17.83 -9.78
CA GLY A 42 -24.77 18.56 -8.97
C GLY A 42 -24.69 20.07 -9.16
N HIS A 43 -25.19 20.83 -8.20
CA HIS A 43 -25.14 22.28 -8.20
C HIS A 43 -24.89 22.82 -6.80
N PHE A 44 -24.28 23.99 -6.72
CA PHE A 44 -24.06 24.68 -5.46
C PHE A 44 -25.32 25.43 -4.99
N LEU A 45 -25.65 25.27 -3.72
CA LEU A 45 -26.49 26.21 -2.99
C LEU A 45 -25.56 27.18 -2.24
N LEU A 46 -25.57 28.41 -2.68
CA LEU A 46 -24.83 29.51 -2.04
C LEU A 46 -25.63 29.96 -0.80
N GLY A 47 -25.21 29.53 0.37
CA GLY A 47 -25.78 30.00 1.65
C GLY A 47 -24.89 31.06 2.28
N GLU A 48 -25.44 31.80 3.29
CA GLU A 48 -24.70 32.87 3.97
C GLU A 48 -23.48 32.41 4.79
N ARG A 49 -23.34 31.13 5.10
CA ARG A 49 -22.27 30.60 5.97
C ARG A 49 -21.30 29.63 5.31
N SER A 50 -21.73 28.80 4.41
CA SER A 50 -20.88 27.85 3.68
C SER A 50 -21.59 27.34 2.43
N PRO A 51 -20.88 27.14 1.32
CA PRO A 51 -21.48 26.52 0.14
C PRO A 51 -21.82 25.06 0.45
N LEU A 52 -23.01 24.63 0.04
CA LEU A 52 -23.47 23.25 0.11
C LEU A 52 -23.59 22.72 -1.31
N PHE A 53 -22.95 21.59 -1.62
CA PHE A 53 -23.09 20.97 -2.92
C PHE A 53 -24.24 19.96 -2.91
N MET A 54 -25.25 20.24 -3.74
CA MET A 54 -26.40 19.35 -3.91
C MET A 54 -26.12 18.38 -5.02
N ILE A 55 -25.95 17.12 -4.65
CA ILE A 55 -25.63 16.04 -5.59
C ILE A 55 -26.91 15.61 -6.32
N SER A 56 -26.82 15.52 -7.64
CA SER A 56 -27.84 14.96 -8.53
C SER A 56 -27.51 13.53 -8.95
N ASN A 57 -26.23 13.25 -9.18
CA ASN A 57 -25.74 11.92 -9.56
C ASN A 57 -24.38 11.60 -8.92
N ILE A 58 -24.16 10.32 -8.66
CA ILE A 58 -22.88 9.75 -8.23
C ILE A 58 -22.37 8.83 -9.35
N HIS A 59 -21.10 8.99 -9.68
CA HIS A 59 -20.42 8.23 -10.72
C HIS A 59 -19.27 7.47 -10.09
N LEU A 60 -19.29 6.15 -10.19
CA LEU A 60 -18.15 5.32 -9.82
C LEU A 60 -17.04 5.46 -10.87
N PRO A 61 -15.76 5.37 -10.49
CA PRO A 61 -14.67 5.35 -11.42
C PRO A 61 -14.88 4.24 -12.46
N PRO A 62 -14.63 4.49 -13.75
CA PRO A 62 -14.70 3.44 -14.74
C PRO A 62 -13.65 2.39 -14.42
N MET A 63 -14.08 1.13 -14.25
CA MET A 63 -13.13 0.03 -14.15
C MET A 63 -12.29 -0.01 -15.43
N ARG A 64 -10.98 0.16 -15.31
CA ARG A 64 -10.08 -0.01 -16.45
C ARG A 64 -10.20 -1.47 -16.91
N GLN A 65 -10.56 -1.66 -18.16
CA GLN A 65 -10.40 -2.98 -18.77
C GLN A 65 -8.90 -3.25 -18.80
N HIS A 66 -8.48 -4.30 -18.09
CA HIS A 66 -7.10 -4.75 -18.16
C HIS A 66 -6.80 -5.10 -19.61
N SER A 67 -5.92 -4.35 -20.25
CA SER A 67 -5.29 -4.82 -21.47
C SER A 67 -4.56 -6.13 -21.09
N LYS A 68 -4.84 -7.22 -21.80
CA LYS A 68 -4.02 -8.43 -21.65
C LYS A 68 -2.57 -7.99 -21.79
N ALA A 69 -1.76 -8.24 -20.75
CA ALA A 69 -0.33 -8.05 -20.86
C ALA A 69 0.09 -8.81 -22.12
N THR A 70 0.62 -8.08 -23.10
CA THR A 70 1.33 -8.71 -24.20
C THR A 70 2.55 -9.32 -23.56
N ALA A 71 2.50 -10.62 -23.29
CA ALA A 71 3.66 -11.37 -22.86
C ALA A 71 4.75 -11.10 -23.89
N GLY A 72 5.76 -10.35 -23.50
CA GLY A 72 6.97 -10.18 -24.29
C GLY A 72 7.59 -11.56 -24.43
N GLU A 73 8.19 -11.77 -25.58
CA GLU A 73 8.72 -13.04 -26.07
C GLU A 73 9.49 -13.84 -25.00
N ASP A 74 9.07 -15.06 -24.78
CA ASP A 74 9.77 -16.31 -24.38
C ASP A 74 10.81 -16.30 -23.23
N GLN A 75 10.95 -15.27 -22.42
CA GLN A 75 11.73 -15.39 -21.18
C GLN A 75 10.77 -15.63 -19.99
N ALA A 76 10.89 -16.81 -19.37
CA ALA A 76 10.23 -17.07 -18.09
C ALA A 76 10.81 -16.13 -17.02
N VAL A 77 10.12 -15.04 -16.72
CA VAL A 77 10.46 -14.10 -15.65
C VAL A 77 9.43 -14.27 -14.53
N SER A 78 9.94 -14.39 -13.31
CA SER A 78 9.13 -14.50 -12.11
C SER A 78 9.42 -13.31 -11.17
N ALA A 79 8.46 -12.98 -10.33
CA ALA A 79 8.61 -12.05 -9.21
C ALA A 79 8.24 -12.75 -7.90
N ALA A 80 9.02 -12.52 -6.86
CA ALA A 80 8.71 -12.95 -5.49
C ALA A 80 8.10 -11.76 -4.75
N PHE A 81 6.96 -11.98 -4.10
CA PHE A 81 6.29 -11.00 -3.24
C PHE A 81 6.31 -11.50 -1.81
N LEU A 82 6.70 -10.65 -0.90
CA LEU A 82 6.78 -10.92 0.53
C LEU A 82 6.30 -9.69 1.29
N SER A 83 5.79 -9.87 2.50
CA SER A 83 5.46 -8.79 3.45
C SER A 83 5.70 -9.26 4.88
N ASP A 84 5.59 -8.36 5.84
CA ASP A 84 5.54 -8.67 7.27
C ASP A 84 6.76 -9.46 7.78
N VAL A 85 7.95 -9.03 7.37
CA VAL A 85 9.21 -9.66 7.79
C VAL A 85 9.53 -9.35 9.24
N HIS A 86 9.19 -8.14 9.69
CA HIS A 86 9.36 -7.68 11.08
C HIS A 86 10.77 -7.90 11.63
N VAL A 87 11.79 -7.48 10.86
CA VAL A 87 13.18 -7.49 11.36
C VAL A 87 13.27 -6.67 12.64
N GLY A 88 13.91 -7.23 13.66
CA GLY A 88 13.99 -6.62 14.98
C GLY A 88 13.03 -7.22 16.00
N SER A 89 12.00 -7.95 15.56
CA SER A 89 11.14 -8.73 16.45
C SER A 89 11.86 -9.93 17.06
N LYS A 90 11.52 -10.29 18.31
CA LYS A 90 11.95 -11.57 18.92
C LYS A 90 11.38 -12.79 18.21
N THR A 91 10.30 -12.59 17.44
CA THR A 91 9.65 -13.67 16.68
C THR A 91 10.08 -13.72 15.23
N PHE A 92 11.05 -12.91 14.82
CA PHE A 92 11.60 -12.94 13.47
C PHE A 92 12.08 -14.36 13.09
N LEU A 93 11.64 -14.83 11.93
CA LEU A 93 11.88 -16.20 11.47
C LEU A 93 13.22 -16.32 10.71
N GLY A 94 14.34 -16.01 11.40
CA GLY A 94 15.69 -16.03 10.83
C GLY A 94 16.05 -17.32 10.08
N PRO A 95 15.84 -18.52 10.66
CA PRO A 95 16.12 -19.77 9.95
C PRO A 95 15.31 -19.97 8.66
N GLN A 96 14.09 -19.44 8.58
CA GLN A 96 13.25 -19.50 7.38
C GLN A 96 13.75 -18.50 6.32
N TRP A 97 14.19 -17.31 6.76
CA TRP A 97 14.85 -16.35 5.90
C TRP A 97 16.11 -16.95 5.26
N GLU A 98 16.98 -17.55 6.04
CA GLU A 98 18.21 -18.23 5.54
C GLU A 98 17.89 -19.31 4.51
N LYS A 99 16.85 -20.13 4.75
CA LYS A 99 16.40 -21.13 3.76
C LYS A 99 15.90 -20.51 2.48
N MET A 100 15.18 -19.40 2.56
CA MET A 100 14.72 -18.65 1.38
C MET A 100 15.93 -18.13 0.59
N ILE A 101 16.88 -17.49 1.24
CA ILE A 101 18.12 -17.01 0.62
C ILE A 101 18.92 -18.17 -0.01
N GLN A 102 19.04 -19.29 0.66
CA GLN A 102 19.67 -20.49 0.12
C GLN A 102 18.95 -20.95 -1.16
N TRP A 103 17.62 -20.99 -1.17
CA TRP A 103 16.83 -21.35 -2.34
C TRP A 103 17.10 -20.40 -3.51
N PHE A 104 17.11 -19.07 -3.27
CA PHE A 104 17.43 -18.08 -4.30
C PHE A 104 18.80 -18.33 -4.93
N ASN A 105 19.80 -18.77 -4.15
CA ASN A 105 21.17 -18.94 -4.63
C ASN A 105 21.43 -20.33 -5.24
N THR A 106 20.59 -21.33 -4.99
CA THR A 106 20.90 -22.73 -5.37
C THR A 106 19.89 -23.39 -6.29
N ASP A 107 18.62 -22.99 -6.22
CA ASP A 107 17.55 -23.63 -7.00
C ASP A 107 17.52 -23.10 -8.46
N PRO A 108 17.49 -23.98 -9.47
CA PRO A 108 17.39 -23.55 -10.87
C PRO A 108 16.15 -22.69 -11.17
N LEU A 109 15.02 -22.92 -10.50
CA LEU A 109 13.80 -22.14 -10.68
C LEU A 109 14.00 -20.70 -10.20
N ALA A 110 14.78 -20.48 -9.15
CA ALA A 110 15.08 -19.17 -8.61
C ALA A 110 15.77 -18.25 -9.63
N ARG A 111 16.46 -18.80 -10.64
CA ARG A 111 17.08 -18.02 -11.71
C ARG A 111 16.08 -17.28 -12.59
N THR A 112 14.82 -17.69 -12.60
CA THR A 112 13.73 -16.98 -13.29
C THR A 112 13.25 -15.76 -12.50
N VAL A 113 13.50 -15.71 -11.18
CA VAL A 113 13.09 -14.61 -10.32
C VAL A 113 14.01 -13.41 -10.57
N LYS A 114 13.43 -12.35 -11.13
CA LYS A 114 14.12 -11.09 -11.42
C LYS A 114 13.77 -9.98 -10.46
N TYR A 115 12.68 -10.14 -9.73
CA TYR A 115 12.15 -9.11 -8.83
C TYR A 115 11.82 -9.72 -7.48
N PHE A 116 12.23 -9.03 -6.42
CA PHE A 116 11.82 -9.28 -5.04
C PHE A 116 11.10 -8.04 -4.53
N VAL A 117 9.81 -8.15 -4.25
CA VAL A 117 8.96 -7.05 -3.79
C VAL A 117 8.62 -7.27 -2.33
N LEU A 118 9.11 -6.40 -1.45
CA LEU A 118 8.76 -6.37 -0.04
C LEU A 118 7.63 -5.37 0.17
N SER A 119 6.43 -5.90 0.39
CA SER A 119 5.18 -5.12 0.44
C SER A 119 4.81 -4.68 1.85
N GLY A 120 5.72 -3.96 2.51
CA GLY A 120 5.50 -3.37 3.82
C GLY A 120 5.92 -4.24 5.01
N ASP A 121 6.07 -3.62 6.15
CA ASP A 121 6.48 -4.18 7.43
C ASP A 121 7.79 -4.98 7.32
N GLY A 122 8.79 -4.35 6.68
CA GLY A 122 10.13 -4.89 6.58
C GLY A 122 10.81 -4.99 7.94
N VAL A 123 10.59 -4.02 8.78
CA VAL A 123 11.06 -3.98 10.18
C VAL A 123 9.88 -4.02 11.16
N ASP A 124 10.16 -4.38 12.43
CA ASP A 124 9.13 -4.38 13.48
C ASP A 124 8.78 -2.95 13.93
N GLY A 125 9.65 -1.99 13.64
CA GLY A 125 9.49 -0.61 14.09
C GLY A 125 9.77 -0.45 15.58
N VAL A 126 9.59 0.76 16.08
CA VAL A 126 9.79 1.11 17.49
C VAL A 126 8.69 2.07 17.93
N GLY A 127 7.95 1.72 19.00
CA GLY A 127 6.87 2.56 19.53
C GLY A 127 5.55 2.49 18.76
N ILE A 128 5.34 1.43 17.98
CA ILE A 128 4.13 1.22 17.18
C ILE A 128 2.91 0.97 18.09
N TYR A 129 3.11 0.25 19.19
CA TYR A 129 2.06 -0.01 20.18
C TYR A 129 2.62 -0.02 21.61
N PRO A 130 1.79 0.22 22.64
CA PRO A 130 2.24 0.25 24.02
C PRO A 130 2.90 -1.06 24.46
N GLY A 131 4.11 -0.99 24.99
CA GLY A 131 4.84 -2.15 25.53
C GLY A 131 5.59 -2.98 24.49
N GLN A 132 5.64 -2.52 23.24
CA GLN A 132 6.35 -3.22 22.13
C GLN A 132 7.83 -3.49 22.45
N GLU A 133 8.49 -2.65 23.22
CA GLU A 133 9.90 -2.82 23.59
C GLU A 133 10.22 -4.18 24.21
N ARG A 134 9.24 -4.83 24.82
CA ARG A 134 9.37 -6.19 25.37
C ARG A 134 9.43 -7.28 24.30
N HIS A 135 8.96 -7.00 23.11
CA HIS A 135 8.89 -7.89 21.96
C HIS A 135 10.04 -7.68 20.99
N LEU A 136 10.80 -6.59 21.14
CA LEU A 136 11.93 -6.27 20.28
C LEU A 136 13.20 -7.02 20.71
N ALA A 137 13.89 -7.64 19.75
CA ALA A 137 15.25 -8.13 19.85
C ALA A 137 16.26 -7.03 19.48
N ILE A 138 15.90 -6.16 18.52
CA ILE A 138 16.65 -4.97 18.14
C ILE A 138 15.77 -3.75 18.48
N THR A 139 16.19 -2.96 19.46
CA THR A 139 15.41 -1.83 20.00
C THR A 139 15.71 -0.50 19.33
N ASP A 140 16.74 -0.42 18.50
CA ASP A 140 17.09 0.74 17.71
C ASP A 140 16.54 0.63 16.30
N LEU A 141 15.82 1.66 15.84
CA LEU A 141 15.12 1.66 14.55
C LEU A 141 16.10 1.57 13.36
N PHE A 142 17.17 2.35 13.39
CA PHE A 142 18.17 2.33 12.33
C PHE A 142 18.93 1.00 12.29
N ALA A 143 19.17 0.40 13.46
CA ALA A 143 19.77 -0.92 13.53
C ALA A 143 18.84 -2.01 12.94
N GLN A 144 17.50 -1.87 13.05
CA GLN A 144 16.57 -2.76 12.38
C GLN A 144 16.68 -2.64 10.85
N TYR A 145 16.74 -1.41 10.31
CA TYR A 145 16.93 -1.19 8.87
C TYR A 145 18.29 -1.65 8.37
N GLY A 146 19.36 -1.41 9.12
CA GLY A 146 20.68 -1.94 8.80
C GLY A 146 20.72 -3.46 8.76
N GLU A 147 20.02 -4.13 9.68
CA GLU A 147 19.89 -5.60 9.64
C GLU A 147 19.04 -6.07 8.45
N LEU A 148 17.94 -5.38 8.11
CA LEU A 148 17.16 -5.68 6.90
C LEU A 148 18.01 -5.53 5.63
N ALA A 149 18.80 -4.46 5.52
CA ALA A 149 19.72 -4.26 4.41
C ALA A 149 20.71 -5.44 4.29
N ARG A 150 21.34 -5.81 5.40
CA ARG A 150 22.26 -6.96 5.46
C ARG A 150 21.60 -8.29 5.06
N LEU A 151 20.35 -8.49 5.45
CA LEU A 151 19.58 -9.68 5.08
C LEU A 151 19.27 -9.74 3.59
N LEU A 152 18.98 -8.59 2.98
CA LEU A 152 18.70 -8.47 1.55
C LEU A 152 19.97 -8.65 0.68
N GLU A 153 21.16 -8.33 1.20
CA GLU A 153 22.44 -8.61 0.51
C GLU A 153 22.65 -10.11 0.22
N GLY A 154 21.94 -10.98 0.90
CA GLY A 154 21.95 -12.42 0.60
C GLY A 154 21.25 -12.80 -0.70
N LEU A 155 20.44 -11.93 -1.28
CA LEU A 155 19.80 -12.15 -2.58
C LEU A 155 20.85 -12.10 -3.71
N PRO A 156 20.66 -12.89 -4.79
CA PRO A 156 21.56 -12.85 -5.93
C PRO A 156 21.56 -11.51 -6.67
N ASP A 157 22.68 -11.13 -7.25
CA ASP A 157 22.88 -9.85 -7.96
C ASP A 157 21.94 -9.61 -9.14
N TRP A 158 21.29 -10.66 -9.65
CA TRP A 158 20.33 -10.53 -10.76
C TRP A 158 18.90 -10.22 -10.31
N VAL A 159 18.66 -10.09 -8.99
CA VAL A 159 17.33 -9.82 -8.41
C VAL A 159 17.24 -8.34 -8.06
N ASP A 160 16.34 -7.63 -8.74
CA ASP A 160 15.99 -6.26 -8.39
C ASP A 160 15.05 -6.25 -7.18
N VAL A 161 15.38 -5.45 -6.17
CA VAL A 161 14.60 -5.33 -4.94
C VAL A 161 13.74 -4.07 -4.98
N VAL A 162 12.45 -4.22 -4.68
CA VAL A 162 11.52 -3.10 -4.49
C VAL A 162 10.94 -3.18 -3.08
N ILE A 163 10.99 -2.06 -2.34
CA ILE A 163 10.44 -1.98 -0.98
C ILE A 163 9.42 -0.86 -0.92
N LEU A 164 8.23 -1.17 -0.41
CA LEU A 164 7.23 -0.19 0.00
C LEU A 164 7.01 -0.30 1.52
N PRO A 165 6.59 0.80 2.17
CA PRO A 165 6.37 0.79 3.61
C PRO A 165 5.07 0.10 4.00
N GLY A 166 5.02 -0.39 5.24
CA GLY A 166 3.81 -0.80 5.95
C GLY A 166 3.55 0.07 7.17
N ASN A 167 2.68 -0.37 8.05
CA ASN A 167 2.30 0.41 9.23
C ASN A 167 3.31 0.34 10.38
N HIS A 168 4.26 -0.60 10.35
CA HIS A 168 5.38 -0.68 11.29
C HIS A 168 6.61 0.10 10.83
N ASP A 169 6.68 0.44 9.56
CA ASP A 169 7.82 1.13 8.98
C ASP A 169 7.88 2.62 9.36
N ALA A 170 9.08 3.21 9.27
CA ALA A 170 9.35 4.58 9.67
C ALA A 170 8.85 5.63 8.65
N VAL A 171 7.56 5.63 8.41
CA VAL A 171 6.85 6.61 7.60
C VAL A 171 5.59 7.06 8.35
N ARG A 172 4.90 8.09 7.83
CA ARG A 172 3.61 8.48 8.43
C ARG A 172 2.63 7.30 8.36
N PRO A 173 1.83 7.05 9.42
CA PRO A 173 0.87 5.95 9.43
C PRO A 173 -0.33 6.16 8.49
N ALA A 174 -0.66 7.42 8.16
CA ALA A 174 -1.77 7.73 7.27
C ALA A 174 -1.45 7.39 5.80
N GLU A 175 -2.33 6.68 5.13
CA GLU A 175 -2.26 6.35 3.70
C GLU A 175 -2.81 7.51 2.83
N PRO A 176 -2.24 7.74 1.64
CA PRO A 176 -1.10 7.05 1.05
C PRO A 176 0.21 7.39 1.79
N GLN A 177 1.02 6.36 2.04
CA GLN A 177 2.30 6.54 2.70
C GLN A 177 3.38 6.96 1.68
N PRO A 178 4.24 7.95 2.03
CA PRO A 178 5.36 8.30 1.18
C PRO A 178 6.41 7.19 1.17
N THR A 179 7.39 7.30 0.28
CA THR A 179 8.60 6.48 0.35
C THR A 179 9.42 6.81 1.61
N PHE A 180 10.36 5.95 1.93
CA PHE A 180 11.25 6.10 3.08
C PHE A 180 12.14 7.35 3.00
N GLU A 181 12.54 7.87 4.16
CA GLU A 181 13.52 8.95 4.24
C GLU A 181 14.90 8.51 3.72
N LYS A 182 15.68 9.47 3.21
CA LYS A 182 16.99 9.20 2.61
C LYS A 182 17.99 8.55 3.57
N ASP A 183 17.89 8.86 4.85
CA ASP A 183 18.77 8.31 5.88
C ASP A 183 18.57 6.79 6.06
N ILE A 184 17.37 6.29 5.78
CA ILE A 184 17.08 4.85 5.77
C ILE A 184 17.58 4.22 4.46
N GLN A 185 17.42 4.91 3.34
CA GLN A 185 17.75 4.37 2.03
C GLN A 185 19.26 4.21 1.78
N GLN A 186 20.12 4.94 2.50
CA GLN A 186 21.57 5.02 2.23
C GLN A 186 22.31 3.69 2.37
N ASP A 187 21.79 2.77 3.18
CA ASP A 187 22.41 1.46 3.40
C ASP A 187 22.02 0.40 2.36
N TYR A 188 21.20 0.79 1.37
CA TYR A 188 20.65 -0.11 0.35
C TYR A 188 21.19 0.23 -1.04
N ASN A 189 22.12 -0.56 -1.55
CA ASN A 189 22.86 -0.23 -2.78
C ASN A 189 22.08 -0.41 -4.09
N THR A 190 21.10 -1.34 -4.15
CA THR A 190 20.39 -1.73 -5.39
C THR A 190 18.88 -1.80 -5.21
N THR A 191 18.36 -1.20 -4.14
CA THR A 191 16.94 -1.26 -3.80
C THR A 191 16.20 -0.05 -4.33
N THR A 192 15.04 -0.28 -4.94
CA THR A 192 14.08 0.76 -5.30
C THR A 192 13.06 0.93 -4.19
N PHE A 193 13.01 2.12 -3.61
CA PHE A 193 12.02 2.47 -2.59
C PHE A 193 10.83 3.21 -3.22
N VAL A 194 9.63 2.78 -2.90
CA VAL A 194 8.37 3.37 -3.38
C VAL A 194 7.44 3.69 -2.21
N GLY A 195 6.35 4.41 -2.47
CA GLY A 195 5.31 4.66 -1.48
C GLY A 195 4.30 3.50 -1.38
N ASN A 196 3.32 3.62 -0.50
CA ASN A 196 2.25 2.65 -0.31
C ASN A 196 0.88 3.36 -0.34
N PRO A 197 -0.03 2.99 -1.27
CA PRO A 197 0.15 2.04 -2.37
C PRO A 197 1.06 2.57 -3.49
N CYS A 198 1.57 1.68 -4.34
CA CYS A 198 2.35 2.04 -5.52
C CYS A 198 1.99 1.22 -6.74
N ASP A 199 1.90 1.91 -7.87
CA ASP A 199 1.63 1.30 -9.18
C ASP A 199 2.93 1.35 -10.03
N PHE A 200 3.46 0.19 -10.36
CA PHE A 200 4.70 0.06 -11.13
C PHE A 200 4.62 -1.08 -12.14
N SER A 201 5.63 -1.21 -12.99
CA SER A 201 5.68 -2.26 -14.01
C SER A 201 6.90 -3.15 -13.82
N LEU A 202 6.66 -4.47 -13.82
CA LEU A 202 7.70 -5.50 -13.82
C LEU A 202 7.63 -6.25 -15.15
N HIS A 203 8.68 -6.17 -15.97
CA HIS A 203 8.70 -6.78 -17.32
C HIS A 203 7.45 -6.49 -18.16
N GLY A 204 6.94 -5.25 -18.12
CA GLY A 204 5.74 -4.86 -18.86
C GLY A 204 4.41 -5.30 -18.23
N VAL A 205 4.44 -6.05 -17.13
CA VAL A 205 3.26 -6.38 -16.33
C VAL A 205 3.04 -5.30 -15.28
N ARG A 206 1.89 -4.65 -15.31
CA ARG A 206 1.53 -3.62 -14.34
C ARG A 206 1.10 -4.26 -13.02
N VAL A 207 1.68 -3.78 -11.93
CA VAL A 207 1.45 -4.27 -10.56
C VAL A 207 1.03 -3.09 -9.71
N LEU A 208 -0.11 -3.21 -9.02
CA LEU A 208 -0.48 -2.35 -7.91
C LEU A 208 -0.09 -3.07 -6.62
N ALA A 209 0.92 -2.54 -5.94
CA ALA A 209 1.35 -3.06 -4.64
C ALA A 209 0.73 -2.20 -3.52
N TYR A 210 0.16 -2.89 -2.54
CA TYR A 210 -0.49 -2.27 -1.38
C TYR A 210 -0.29 -3.16 -0.15
N HIS A 211 0.18 -2.59 0.96
CA HIS A 211 0.42 -3.33 2.20
C HIS A 211 -0.88 -3.87 2.80
N GLY A 212 -1.98 -3.11 2.71
CA GLY A 212 -3.32 -3.61 3.02
C GLY A 212 -3.83 -3.31 4.43
N LYS A 213 -3.16 -2.46 5.21
CA LYS A 213 -3.57 -2.18 6.61
C LYS A 213 -4.98 -1.63 6.73
N SER A 214 -5.41 -0.74 5.85
CA SER A 214 -6.77 -0.17 5.89
C SER A 214 -7.88 -1.17 5.51
N ILE A 215 -7.54 -2.36 4.99
CA ILE A 215 -8.54 -3.43 4.78
C ILE A 215 -9.22 -3.82 6.09
N ASP A 216 -8.49 -3.79 7.22
CA ASP A 216 -9.06 -4.06 8.54
C ASP A 216 -10.17 -3.07 8.90
N ASP A 217 -10.01 -1.80 8.53
CA ASP A 217 -10.99 -0.74 8.79
C ASP A 217 -12.25 -0.94 7.95
N PHE A 218 -12.09 -1.38 6.68
CA PHE A 218 -13.24 -1.74 5.83
C PHE A 218 -14.00 -2.94 6.39
N VAL A 219 -13.30 -3.98 6.83
CA VAL A 219 -13.94 -5.17 7.44
C VAL A 219 -14.68 -4.81 8.72
N ALA A 220 -14.13 -3.90 9.54
CA ALA A 220 -14.78 -3.46 10.77
C ALA A 220 -16.01 -2.56 10.51
N GLY A 221 -16.11 -1.93 9.33
CA GLY A 221 -17.19 -1.05 8.92
C GLY A 221 -18.38 -1.74 8.22
N LEU A 222 -18.21 -3.03 7.88
CA LEU A 222 -19.25 -3.87 7.27
C LEU A 222 -20.13 -4.54 8.35
#